data_e78195b79437dd794d46bcbc445de201
#
_entry.id   e78195b79437dd794d46bcbc445de201
#
_cell.length_a   1.000
_cell.length_b   1.000
_cell.length_c   1.000
_cell.angle_alpha   90.00
_cell.angle_beta   90.00
_cell.angle_gamma   90.00
#
_symmetry.space_group_name_H-M   'P 1'
#
loop_
_entity.id
_entity.type
_entity.pdbx_description
1 polymer ?
#
loop_
_entity_poly.entity_id
_entity_poly.type
_entity_poly.pdbx_seq_one_letter_code
_entity_poly.pdbx_strand_id
1 'polypeptide(L)'
;VPERTALNVHFKSPTDDYVKMFEQMEQDKIISTRGLKPDAVKYGELVFDVNSAYFYNHGGYEFAKQFYADAYKAAIKIVGGEQYILSAVMHADERNRAMSDALGQDVYHYHLHVVYIPVVEKQILWSKRCKDKSLVGTVKETIQQVSMSKKWDSKPALDEHGKPLLNANGKTVLRKSY
;
A
#
# COMPACT_ATOMS: atom_id res chain seq x y z
N VAL A 1 -0.29 20.95 13.76
CA VAL A 1 0.22 21.87 14.81
C VAL A 1 1.70 21.58 15.01
N PRO A 2 2.62 22.57 14.71
CA PRO A 2 4.08 22.31 14.69
C PRO A 2 4.65 21.74 15.98
N GLU A 3 4.12 22.13 17.13
CA GLU A 3 4.57 21.66 18.45
C GLU A 3 4.32 20.17 18.65
N ARG A 4 3.43 19.58 17.88
CA ARG A 4 3.09 18.16 17.98
C ARG A 4 3.75 17.28 16.91
N THR A 5 4.49 17.86 15.98
CA THR A 5 5.19 17.06 14.95
C THR A 5 6.16 16.05 15.57
N ALA A 6 6.71 16.37 16.76
CA ALA A 6 7.53 15.44 17.53
C ALA A 6 6.77 14.18 18.04
N LEU A 7 5.42 14.21 18.01
CA LEU A 7 4.57 13.06 18.38
C LEU A 7 4.23 12.17 17.19
N ASN A 8 4.62 12.54 15.98
CA ASN A 8 4.49 11.65 14.83
C ASN A 8 5.33 10.40 15.04
N VAL A 9 4.76 9.23 14.74
CA VAL A 9 5.44 7.95 14.96
C VAL A 9 5.88 7.39 13.62
N HIS A 10 7.18 7.27 13.43
CA HIS A 10 7.78 6.66 12.25
C HIS A 10 7.97 5.17 12.47
N PHE A 11 7.08 4.34 11.94
CA PHE A 11 7.24 2.89 11.95
C PHE A 11 8.34 2.45 10.98
N LYS A 12 8.49 3.19 9.88
CA LYS A 12 9.60 3.08 8.95
C LYS A 12 9.97 4.44 8.40
N SER A 13 11.23 4.83 8.57
CA SER A 13 11.79 6.04 7.96
C SER A 13 12.43 5.72 6.61
N PRO A 14 12.30 6.57 5.59
CA PRO A 14 13.03 6.40 4.35
C PRO A 14 14.54 6.55 4.59
N THR A 15 15.35 5.76 3.90
CA THR A 15 16.82 5.79 4.00
C THR A 15 17.44 6.83 3.07
N ASP A 16 16.70 7.24 2.04
CA ASP A 16 17.08 8.27 1.06
C ASP A 16 15.79 8.84 0.44
N ASP A 17 15.89 9.69 -0.59
CA ASP A 17 14.72 10.03 -1.40
C ASP A 17 14.16 8.79 -2.12
N TYR A 18 12.87 8.81 -2.42
CA TYR A 18 12.18 7.64 -2.95
C TYR A 18 12.69 7.20 -4.33
N VAL A 19 13.22 8.12 -5.13
CA VAL A 19 13.77 7.81 -6.44
C VAL A 19 15.04 6.98 -6.29
N LYS A 20 15.96 7.42 -5.43
CA LYS A 20 17.20 6.68 -5.15
C LYS A 20 16.93 5.34 -4.48
N MET A 21 15.98 5.28 -3.54
CA MET A 21 15.55 4.00 -2.93
C MET A 21 15.03 3.03 -3.99
N PHE A 22 14.21 3.52 -4.94
CA PHE A 22 13.69 2.71 -6.04
C PHE A 22 14.81 2.19 -6.93
N GLU A 23 15.73 3.06 -7.34
CA GLU A 23 16.89 2.71 -8.18
C GLU A 23 17.79 1.66 -7.49
N GLN A 24 18.05 1.83 -6.19
CA GLN A 24 18.82 0.87 -5.42
C GLN A 24 18.13 -0.49 -5.34
N MET A 25 16.81 -0.52 -5.10
CA MET A 25 16.04 -1.76 -5.06
C MET A 25 16.03 -2.48 -6.41
N GLU A 26 16.05 -1.74 -7.53
CA GLU A 26 16.17 -2.32 -8.86
C GLU A 26 17.58 -2.90 -9.11
N GLN A 27 18.63 -2.17 -8.72
CA GLN A 27 20.01 -2.64 -8.80
C GLN A 27 20.23 -3.92 -7.96
N ASP A 28 19.65 -3.97 -6.77
CA ASP A 28 19.72 -5.12 -5.86
C ASP A 28 18.77 -6.27 -6.27
N LYS A 29 18.02 -6.11 -7.37
CA LYS A 29 17.04 -7.08 -7.88
C LYS A 29 15.92 -7.43 -6.91
N ILE A 30 15.65 -6.56 -5.93
CA ILE A 30 14.50 -6.66 -5.02
C ILE A 30 13.22 -6.41 -5.80
N ILE A 31 13.26 -5.50 -6.78
CA ILE A 31 12.19 -5.21 -7.71
C ILE A 31 12.68 -5.32 -9.15
N SER A 32 11.76 -5.41 -10.11
CA SER A 32 12.04 -5.41 -11.53
C SER A 32 11.10 -4.48 -12.28
N THR A 33 11.66 -3.60 -13.09
CA THR A 33 10.93 -2.70 -14.00
C THR A 33 10.67 -3.34 -15.36
N ARG A 34 11.05 -4.62 -15.55
CA ARG A 34 10.89 -5.33 -16.83
C ARG A 34 9.45 -5.33 -17.32
N GLY A 35 9.22 -4.67 -18.46
CA GLY A 35 7.91 -4.49 -19.07
C GLY A 35 7.06 -3.37 -18.42
N LEU A 36 7.66 -2.55 -17.58
CA LEU A 36 7.04 -1.33 -17.07
C LEU A 36 7.02 -0.27 -18.18
N LYS A 37 5.88 0.39 -18.36
CA LYS A 37 5.76 1.51 -19.28
C LYS A 37 6.42 2.77 -18.70
N PRO A 38 6.90 3.71 -19.53
CA PRO A 38 7.53 4.95 -19.04
C PRO A 38 6.63 5.79 -18.13
N ASP A 39 5.33 5.79 -18.42
CA ASP A 39 4.27 6.53 -17.72
C ASP A 39 3.61 5.74 -16.59
N ALA A 40 4.12 4.55 -16.28
CA ALA A 40 3.52 3.71 -15.25
C ALA A 40 3.71 4.27 -13.84
N VAL A 41 2.68 4.08 -13.01
CA VAL A 41 2.71 4.43 -11.58
C VAL A 41 3.68 3.49 -10.86
N LYS A 42 4.72 4.06 -10.25
CA LYS A 42 5.80 3.33 -9.56
C LYS A 42 5.60 3.25 -8.04
N TYR A 43 4.85 4.18 -7.48
CA TYR A 43 4.63 4.28 -6.03
C TYR A 43 3.14 4.21 -5.72
N GLY A 44 2.81 3.64 -4.58
CA GLY A 44 1.47 3.67 -4.02
C GLY A 44 1.50 4.20 -2.59
N GLU A 45 0.37 4.67 -2.13
CA GLU A 45 0.16 5.07 -0.75
C GLU A 45 -1.07 4.35 -0.20
N LEU A 46 -0.93 3.77 0.99
CA LEU A 46 -2.04 3.32 1.80
C LEU A 46 -2.25 4.33 2.92
N VAL A 47 -3.48 4.82 3.05
CA VAL A 47 -3.88 5.68 4.15
C VAL A 47 -4.86 4.92 5.02
N PHE A 48 -4.50 4.77 6.29
CA PHE A 48 -5.38 4.22 7.31
C PHE A 48 -5.91 5.38 8.12
N ASP A 49 -7.20 5.64 7.96
CA ASP A 49 -7.89 6.77 8.56
C ASP A 49 -9.09 6.28 9.37
N VAL A 50 -9.18 6.71 10.63
CA VAL A 50 -10.25 6.38 11.54
C VAL A 50 -10.75 7.66 12.21
N ASN A 51 -12.06 7.75 12.42
CA ASN A 51 -12.70 8.92 13.04
C ASN A 51 -12.02 9.30 14.37
N SER A 52 -11.72 10.58 14.55
CA SER A 52 -11.09 11.13 15.75
C SER A 52 -11.83 10.79 17.04
N ALA A 53 -13.17 10.68 16.99
CA ALA A 53 -13.98 10.32 18.14
C ALA A 53 -13.67 8.91 18.65
N TYR A 54 -13.30 7.98 17.77
CA TYR A 54 -12.91 6.64 18.17
C TYR A 54 -11.70 6.68 19.10
N PHE A 55 -10.65 7.35 18.70
CA PHE A 55 -9.44 7.47 19.52
C PHE A 55 -9.67 8.30 20.79
N TYR A 56 -10.41 9.40 20.68
CA TYR A 56 -10.78 10.23 21.84
C TYR A 56 -11.45 9.41 22.94
N ASN A 57 -12.37 8.52 22.56
CA ASN A 57 -13.14 7.69 23.50
C ASN A 57 -12.35 6.45 24.00
N HIS A 58 -11.21 6.10 23.40
CA HIS A 58 -10.46 4.89 23.73
C HIS A 58 -9.05 5.15 24.28
N GLY A 59 -8.77 6.35 24.75
CA GLY A 59 -7.48 6.67 25.37
C GLY A 59 -6.53 7.54 24.53
N GLY A 60 -7.03 8.12 23.42
CA GLY A 60 -6.31 9.15 22.66
C GLY A 60 -5.02 8.66 22.01
N TYR A 61 -3.95 9.41 22.22
CA TYR A 61 -2.67 9.22 21.53
C TYR A 61 -2.05 7.82 21.75
N GLU A 62 -1.99 7.35 23.01
CA GLU A 62 -1.35 6.06 23.31
C GLU A 62 -2.10 4.89 22.68
N PHE A 63 -3.43 4.94 22.67
CA PHE A 63 -4.24 3.94 21.99
C PHE A 63 -4.08 4.02 20.48
N ALA A 64 -4.06 5.23 19.89
CA ALA A 64 -3.84 5.43 18.45
C ALA A 64 -2.48 4.88 18.01
N LYS A 65 -1.44 5.08 18.81
CA LYS A 65 -0.08 4.57 18.55
C LYS A 65 -0.07 3.04 18.46
N GLN A 66 -0.72 2.35 19.40
CA GLN A 66 -0.84 0.88 19.35
C GLN A 66 -1.69 0.41 18.18
N PHE A 67 -2.83 1.06 17.94
CA PHE A 67 -3.72 0.74 16.82
C PHE A 67 -2.99 0.84 15.48
N TYR A 68 -2.25 1.93 15.24
CA TYR A 68 -1.53 2.10 13.98
C TYR A 68 -0.25 1.26 13.88
N ALA A 69 0.33 0.81 15.00
CA ALA A 69 1.35 -0.22 14.97
C ALA A 69 0.80 -1.55 14.41
N ASP A 70 -0.41 -1.92 14.79
CA ASP A 70 -1.06 -3.12 14.26
C ASP A 70 -1.55 -2.91 12.80
N ALA A 71 -2.02 -1.70 12.46
CA ALA A 71 -2.33 -1.33 11.09
C ALA A 71 -1.09 -1.40 10.18
N TYR A 72 0.09 -1.01 10.68
CA TYR A 72 1.35 -1.14 9.94
C TYR A 72 1.70 -2.61 9.65
N LYS A 73 1.50 -3.51 10.63
CA LYS A 73 1.67 -4.96 10.41
C LYS A 73 0.70 -5.49 9.33
N ALA A 74 -0.52 -4.98 9.31
CA ALA A 74 -1.47 -5.30 8.25
C ALA A 74 -1.02 -4.75 6.88
N ALA A 75 -0.50 -3.51 6.85
CA ALA A 75 0.04 -2.91 5.63
C ALA A 75 1.20 -3.74 5.05
N ILE A 76 2.10 -4.26 5.87
CA ILE A 76 3.19 -5.16 5.43
C ILE A 76 2.62 -6.38 4.69
N LYS A 77 1.55 -6.99 5.23
CA LYS A 77 0.89 -8.15 4.59
C LYS A 77 0.20 -7.76 3.28
N ILE A 78 -0.51 -6.63 3.26
CA ILE A 78 -1.22 -6.10 2.09
C ILE A 78 -0.23 -5.80 0.95
N VAL A 79 0.89 -5.16 1.28
CA VAL A 79 1.93 -4.80 0.31
C VAL A 79 2.70 -6.04 -0.17
N GLY A 80 2.81 -7.08 0.67
CA GLY A 80 3.50 -8.33 0.34
C GLY A 80 4.94 -8.40 0.84
N GLY A 81 5.31 -7.53 1.79
CA GLY A 81 6.59 -7.52 2.47
C GLY A 81 7.07 -6.13 2.83
N GLU A 82 7.72 -6.01 3.96
CA GLU A 82 8.24 -4.73 4.48
C GLU A 82 9.32 -4.13 3.58
N GLN A 83 10.06 -4.96 2.83
CA GLN A 83 11.09 -4.51 1.88
C GLN A 83 10.53 -3.62 0.78
N TYR A 84 9.23 -3.68 0.47
CA TYR A 84 8.59 -2.85 -0.55
C TYR A 84 8.00 -1.55 0.01
N ILE A 85 8.01 -1.37 1.34
CA ILE A 85 7.57 -0.14 2.01
C ILE A 85 8.76 0.82 2.08
N LEU A 86 8.56 2.05 1.59
CA LEU A 86 9.59 3.10 1.60
C LEU A 86 9.53 3.92 2.89
N SER A 87 8.33 4.22 3.37
CA SER A 87 8.09 4.92 4.63
C SER A 87 6.73 4.57 5.20
N ALA A 88 6.61 4.68 6.52
CA ALA A 88 5.35 4.54 7.24
C ALA A 88 5.34 5.48 8.44
N VAL A 89 4.39 6.41 8.49
CA VAL A 89 4.30 7.42 9.54
C VAL A 89 2.86 7.60 10.02
N MET A 90 2.66 7.49 11.33
CA MET A 90 1.44 7.94 11.99
C MET A 90 1.56 9.44 12.27
N HIS A 91 0.67 10.24 11.70
CA HIS A 91 0.54 11.65 12.01
C HIS A 91 -0.28 11.85 13.29
N ALA A 92 0.21 12.72 14.17
CA ALA A 92 -0.42 13.05 15.45
C ALA A 92 -0.51 14.57 15.68
N ASP A 93 -0.20 15.35 14.67
CA ASP A 93 -0.10 16.80 14.72
C ASP A 93 -1.24 17.54 13.99
N GLU A 94 -2.24 16.81 13.52
CA GLU A 94 -3.43 17.39 12.89
C GLU A 94 -4.56 17.59 13.92
N ARG A 95 -5.01 18.84 14.09
CA ARG A 95 -6.09 19.18 15.01
C ARG A 95 -7.46 19.03 14.32
N ASN A 96 -8.35 18.23 14.90
CA ASN A 96 -9.75 18.19 14.50
C ASN A 96 -10.48 19.41 15.07
N ARG A 97 -10.60 20.49 14.27
CA ARG A 97 -11.18 21.77 14.71
C ARG A 97 -12.63 21.62 15.17
N ALA A 98 -13.46 20.99 14.34
CA ALA A 98 -14.89 20.86 14.64
C ALA A 98 -15.13 20.16 15.98
N MET A 99 -14.42 19.05 16.23
CA MET A 99 -14.55 18.29 17.46
C MET A 99 -13.94 19.03 18.65
N SER A 100 -12.81 19.73 18.46
CA SER A 100 -12.19 20.55 19.50
C SER A 100 -13.09 21.69 19.96
N ASP A 101 -13.71 22.37 19.02
CA ASP A 101 -14.62 23.50 19.30
C ASP A 101 -15.90 23.01 20.02
N ALA A 102 -16.42 21.88 19.60
CA ALA A 102 -17.62 21.28 20.24
C ALA A 102 -17.36 20.81 21.69
N LEU A 103 -16.15 20.33 21.98
CA LEU A 103 -15.79 19.79 23.29
C LEU A 103 -15.06 20.80 24.20
N GLY A 104 -14.68 21.98 23.68
CA GLY A 104 -13.92 22.99 24.42
C GLY A 104 -12.51 22.57 24.82
N GLN A 105 -11.93 21.55 24.13
CA GLN A 105 -10.58 21.07 24.36
C GLN A 105 -9.97 20.52 23.07
N ASP A 106 -8.65 20.46 23.00
CA ASP A 106 -7.97 20.01 21.79
C ASP A 106 -8.19 18.52 21.54
N VAL A 107 -8.71 18.21 20.34
CA VAL A 107 -8.85 16.86 19.83
C VAL A 107 -8.02 16.72 18.55
N TYR A 108 -7.25 15.66 18.47
CA TYR A 108 -6.36 15.43 17.34
C TYR A 108 -6.87 14.29 16.47
N HIS A 109 -6.58 14.42 15.17
CA HIS A 109 -6.86 13.41 14.17
C HIS A 109 -5.59 12.58 13.93
N TYR A 110 -5.70 11.28 14.12
CA TYR A 110 -4.60 10.35 13.92
C TYR A 110 -4.85 9.54 12.66
N HIS A 111 -3.83 9.42 11.81
CA HIS A 111 -3.90 8.62 10.60
C HIS A 111 -2.50 8.09 10.24
N LEU A 112 -2.45 6.95 9.53
CA LEU A 112 -1.20 6.33 9.12
C LEU A 112 -1.07 6.42 7.60
N HIS A 113 0.06 6.93 7.14
CA HIS A 113 0.48 6.91 5.74
C HIS A 113 1.56 5.85 5.54
N VAL A 114 1.39 5.01 4.53
CA VAL A 114 2.38 3.99 4.14
C VAL A 114 2.67 4.13 2.66
N VAL A 115 3.87 4.59 2.32
CA VAL A 115 4.35 4.71 0.93
C VAL A 115 5.09 3.43 0.56
N TYR A 116 4.75 2.85 -0.59
CA TYR A 116 5.26 1.55 -1.01
C TYR A 116 5.44 1.46 -2.53
N ILE A 117 6.21 0.45 -2.97
CA ILE A 117 6.33 0.06 -4.38
C ILE A 117 5.38 -1.12 -4.63
N PRO A 118 4.41 -0.98 -5.57
CA PRO A 118 3.48 -2.05 -5.90
C PRO A 118 4.17 -3.14 -6.73
N VAL A 119 4.32 -4.33 -6.17
CA VAL A 119 4.96 -5.46 -6.84
C VAL A 119 4.02 -6.64 -6.95
N VAL A 120 4.20 -7.42 -8.01
CA VAL A 120 3.58 -8.72 -8.20
C VAL A 120 4.63 -9.73 -8.60
N GLU A 121 4.53 -10.93 -8.07
CA GLU A 121 5.38 -12.03 -8.51
C GLU A 121 5.04 -12.42 -9.94
N LYS A 122 6.08 -12.55 -10.76
CA LYS A 122 5.95 -12.95 -12.16
C LYS A 122 7.00 -14.00 -12.52
N GLN A 123 6.52 -15.12 -12.99
CA GLN A 123 7.37 -16.15 -13.59
C GLN A 123 7.68 -15.82 -15.04
N ILE A 124 8.95 -15.85 -15.38
CA ILE A 124 9.45 -15.71 -16.74
C ILE A 124 9.76 -17.10 -17.25
N LEU A 125 9.10 -17.50 -18.33
CA LEU A 125 9.27 -18.82 -18.92
C LEU A 125 10.34 -18.81 -20.02
N TRP A 126 11.00 -19.95 -20.23
CA TRP A 126 11.87 -20.15 -21.38
C TRP A 126 11.08 -20.02 -22.68
N SER A 127 11.52 -19.14 -23.57
CA SER A 127 10.84 -18.86 -24.83
C SER A 127 11.09 -19.96 -25.86
N LYS A 128 10.26 -20.00 -26.89
CA LYS A 128 10.42 -20.91 -28.08
C LYS A 128 11.78 -20.74 -28.78
N ARG A 129 12.49 -19.63 -28.55
CA ARG A 129 13.84 -19.36 -29.11
C ARG A 129 14.96 -20.04 -28.33
N CYS A 130 14.66 -20.67 -27.17
CA CYS A 130 15.65 -21.41 -26.41
C CYS A 130 16.28 -22.54 -27.24
N LYS A 131 17.61 -22.68 -27.14
CA LYS A 131 18.34 -23.74 -27.86
C LYS A 131 17.92 -25.13 -27.40
N ASP A 132 17.79 -25.28 -26.10
CA ASP A 132 17.27 -26.52 -25.49
C ASP A 132 15.74 -26.48 -25.50
N LYS A 133 15.15 -27.28 -26.37
CA LYS A 133 13.69 -27.34 -26.55
C LYS A 133 12.96 -27.98 -25.39
N SER A 134 13.64 -28.78 -24.56
CA SER A 134 13.06 -29.40 -23.36
C SER A 134 12.71 -28.38 -22.28
N LEU A 135 13.38 -27.21 -22.27
CA LEU A 135 13.17 -26.13 -21.32
C LEU A 135 12.01 -25.21 -21.71
N VAL A 136 11.55 -25.24 -22.96
CA VAL A 136 10.50 -24.33 -23.45
C VAL A 136 9.22 -24.48 -22.62
N GLY A 137 8.75 -23.35 -22.07
CA GLY A 137 7.56 -23.33 -21.20
C GLY A 137 7.83 -23.61 -19.72
N THR A 138 9.06 -24.05 -19.35
CA THR A 138 9.43 -24.14 -17.94
C THR A 138 9.86 -22.78 -17.38
N VAL A 139 9.86 -22.63 -16.05
CA VAL A 139 10.24 -21.38 -15.37
C VAL A 139 11.74 -21.14 -15.54
N LYS A 140 12.11 -20.00 -16.14
CA LYS A 140 13.48 -19.54 -16.26
C LYS A 140 13.93 -18.75 -15.03
N GLU A 141 13.09 -17.86 -14.58
CA GLU A 141 13.31 -16.98 -13.42
C GLU A 141 11.99 -16.48 -12.85
N THR A 142 11.99 -16.12 -11.58
CA THR A 142 10.87 -15.43 -10.92
C THR A 142 11.34 -14.03 -10.55
N ILE A 143 10.55 -13.02 -10.90
CA ILE A 143 10.85 -11.61 -10.62
C ILE A 143 9.72 -10.97 -9.83
N GLN A 144 10.05 -9.93 -9.04
CA GLN A 144 9.08 -9.05 -8.39
C GLN A 144 8.83 -7.84 -9.30
N GLN A 145 7.86 -7.98 -10.20
CA GLN A 145 7.57 -6.96 -11.22
C GLN A 145 6.82 -5.79 -10.61
N VAL A 146 7.32 -4.56 -10.81
CA VAL A 146 6.59 -3.34 -10.44
C VAL A 146 5.35 -3.21 -11.33
N SER A 147 4.18 -3.19 -10.73
CA SER A 147 2.91 -3.04 -11.44
C SER A 147 1.76 -2.68 -10.53
N MET A 148 1.37 -1.41 -10.51
CA MET A 148 0.19 -0.94 -9.77
C MET A 148 -1.10 -1.61 -10.26
N SER A 149 -1.28 -1.69 -11.58
CA SER A 149 -2.51 -2.23 -12.16
C SER A 149 -2.73 -3.72 -11.89
N LYS A 150 -1.64 -4.51 -11.83
CA LYS A 150 -1.73 -5.94 -11.47
C LYS A 150 -1.83 -6.17 -9.98
N LYS A 151 -1.15 -5.33 -9.18
CA LYS A 151 -1.23 -5.40 -7.72
C LYS A 151 -2.65 -5.20 -7.22
N TRP A 152 -3.35 -4.23 -7.81
CA TRP A 152 -4.70 -3.84 -7.45
C TRP A 152 -5.67 -4.10 -8.60
N ASP A 153 -5.62 -5.32 -9.13
CA ASP A 153 -6.50 -5.74 -10.22
C ASP A 153 -7.96 -5.67 -9.76
N SER A 154 -8.78 -5.12 -10.67
CA SER A 154 -10.22 -5.02 -10.42
C SER A 154 -10.90 -6.31 -10.85
N LYS A 155 -11.51 -7.00 -9.88
CA LYS A 155 -12.28 -8.23 -10.13
C LYS A 155 -13.78 -7.94 -10.21
N PRO A 156 -14.57 -8.72 -10.96
CA PRO A 156 -16.01 -8.65 -10.91
C PRO A 156 -16.52 -8.82 -9.49
N ALA A 157 -17.37 -7.89 -9.02
CA ALA A 157 -18.12 -8.12 -7.81
C ALA A 157 -19.13 -9.24 -8.06
N LEU A 158 -19.19 -10.21 -7.19
CA LEU A 158 -20.11 -11.36 -7.32
C LEU A 158 -21.28 -11.19 -6.36
N ASP A 159 -22.44 -11.71 -6.74
CA ASP A 159 -23.59 -11.88 -5.86
C ASP A 159 -23.44 -13.12 -4.95
N GLU A 160 -24.44 -13.40 -4.12
CA GLU A 160 -24.47 -14.56 -3.22
C GLU A 160 -24.43 -15.92 -3.94
N HIS A 161 -24.72 -15.93 -5.24
CA HIS A 161 -24.68 -17.11 -6.10
C HIS A 161 -23.40 -17.18 -6.96
N GLY A 162 -22.42 -16.27 -6.74
CA GLY A 162 -21.17 -16.23 -7.48
C GLY A 162 -21.27 -15.66 -8.89
N LYS A 163 -22.37 -15.00 -9.26
CA LYS A 163 -22.55 -14.35 -10.57
C LYS A 163 -22.07 -12.88 -10.51
N PRO A 164 -21.48 -12.35 -11.61
CA PRO A 164 -21.08 -10.96 -11.67
C PRO A 164 -22.26 -10.00 -11.46
N LEU A 165 -22.12 -9.08 -10.52
CA LEU A 165 -23.08 -8.00 -10.32
C LEU A 165 -23.05 -7.04 -11.51
N LEU A 166 -24.22 -6.63 -11.98
CA LEU A 166 -24.36 -5.64 -13.04
C LEU A 166 -24.88 -4.33 -12.46
N ASN A 167 -24.39 -3.21 -12.99
CA ASN A 167 -24.95 -1.89 -12.67
C ASN A 167 -26.24 -1.63 -13.44
N ALA A 168 -26.89 -0.47 -13.22
CA ALA A 168 -28.14 -0.07 -13.90
C ALA A 168 -28.03 -0.02 -15.43
N ASN A 169 -26.81 0.06 -15.98
CA ASN A 169 -26.52 0.08 -17.42
C ASN A 169 -26.11 -1.31 -17.97
N GLY A 170 -26.29 -2.38 -17.20
CA GLY A 170 -25.94 -3.74 -17.61
C GLY A 170 -24.43 -4.04 -17.66
N LYS A 171 -23.56 -3.15 -17.14
CA LYS A 171 -22.11 -3.38 -17.08
C LYS A 171 -21.71 -4.05 -15.77
N THR A 172 -20.77 -4.97 -15.85
CA THR A 172 -20.19 -5.63 -14.67
C THR A 172 -19.62 -4.61 -13.69
N VAL A 173 -20.04 -4.70 -12.44
CA VAL A 173 -19.47 -3.92 -11.34
C VAL A 173 -18.11 -4.51 -10.99
N LEU A 174 -17.07 -3.69 -11.05
CA LEU A 174 -15.71 -4.09 -10.68
C LEU A 174 -15.40 -3.59 -9.26
N ARG A 175 -14.79 -4.43 -8.45
CA ARG A 175 -14.22 -4.07 -7.14
C ARG A 175 -12.74 -4.38 -7.14
N LYS A 176 -11.95 -3.47 -6.56
CA LYS A 176 -10.54 -3.76 -6.30
C LYS A 176 -10.47 -4.84 -5.21
N SER A 177 -9.63 -5.84 -5.42
CA SER A 177 -9.30 -6.81 -4.38
C SER A 177 -8.19 -6.21 -3.51
N TYR A 178 -8.54 -5.82 -2.31
CA TYR A 178 -7.59 -5.48 -1.27
C TYR A 178 -7.21 -6.74 -0.48
#